data_91a247b15d03cec3788f94dca6566960
#
_entry.id   91a247b15d03cec3788f94dca6566960
#
_cell.length_a   1.000
_cell.length_b   1.000
_cell.length_c   1.000
_cell.angle_alpha   90.00
_cell.angle_beta   90.00
_cell.angle_gamma   90.00
#
_symmetry.space_group_name_H-M   'P 1'
#
loop_
_entity.id
_entity.type
_entity.pdbx_description
1 polymer ?
#
loop_
_entity_poly.entity_id
_entity_poly.type
_entity_poly.pdbx_seq_one_letter_code
_entity_poly.pdbx_strand_id
1 'polypeptide(L)'
;MEKQEFIEIFTPFCEYFNAKLNTSALNIYYQSLKHLERKSLELALFRVIQTYEYATLPKVATILATFSDDNEASAGSAWDTLIYAIYECGAYKSVDFKDEAITHAVAHIGGWAFINNASEQDLNQFIQPKFKKVYLLYKSTPSLMAQKIYLRGLSEIENARENHPRDECFLIECANKKPERVANPVT
;
A
#
# COMPACT_ATOMS: atom_id res chain seq x y z
N MET A 1 10.36 -9.11 15.11
CA MET A 1 11.27 -8.38 16.04
C MET A 1 11.51 -9.21 17.28
N GLU A 2 12.77 -9.37 17.68
CA GLU A 2 13.16 -10.08 18.90
C GLU A 2 12.81 -9.27 20.17
N LYS A 3 12.66 -10.00 21.30
CA LYS A 3 12.21 -9.37 22.55
C LYS A 3 13.20 -8.33 23.08
N GLN A 4 14.50 -8.57 22.92
CA GLN A 4 15.55 -7.65 23.36
C GLN A 4 15.49 -6.34 22.57
N GLU A 5 15.36 -6.41 21.25
CA GLU A 5 15.20 -5.24 20.39
C GLU A 5 13.96 -4.43 20.74
N PHE A 6 12.85 -5.13 21.06
CA PHE A 6 11.63 -4.46 21.51
C PHE A 6 11.85 -3.67 22.81
N ILE A 7 12.52 -4.26 23.79
CA ILE A 7 12.80 -3.61 25.08
C ILE A 7 13.64 -2.36 24.87
N GLU A 8 14.68 -2.40 24.01
CA GLU A 8 15.52 -1.26 23.71
C GLU A 8 14.74 -0.06 23.16
N ILE A 9 13.74 -0.31 22.33
CA ILE A 9 12.92 0.73 21.72
C ILE A 9 11.82 1.20 22.68
N PHE A 10 11.21 0.26 23.40
CA PHE A 10 10.00 0.53 24.18
C PHE A 10 10.31 1.11 25.58
N THR A 11 11.49 0.85 26.13
CA THR A 11 11.90 1.41 27.44
C THR A 11 11.94 2.94 27.45
N PRO A 12 12.61 3.63 26.51
CA PRO A 12 12.60 5.09 26.44
C PRO A 12 11.19 5.68 26.27
N PHE A 13 10.32 4.99 25.55
CA PHE A 13 8.92 5.39 25.39
C PHE A 13 8.16 5.31 26.74
N CYS A 14 8.35 4.23 27.50
CA CYS A 14 7.78 4.13 28.86
C CYS A 14 8.32 5.22 29.80
N GLU A 15 9.61 5.51 29.73
CA GLU A 15 10.25 6.55 30.54
C GLU A 15 9.69 7.94 30.24
N TYR A 16 9.45 8.26 28.96
CA TYR A 16 8.83 9.52 28.57
C TYR A 16 7.46 9.73 29.25
N PHE A 17 6.66 8.68 29.39
CA PHE A 17 5.37 8.73 30.08
C PHE A 17 5.46 8.46 31.60
N ASN A 18 6.66 8.41 32.17
CA ASN A 18 6.89 8.03 33.57
C ASN A 18 6.21 6.69 33.97
N ALA A 19 6.08 5.78 33.04
CA ALA A 19 5.37 4.52 33.23
C ALA A 19 6.33 3.40 33.66
N LYS A 20 6.08 2.82 34.81
CA LYS A 20 6.78 1.61 35.28
C LYS A 20 5.92 0.39 34.97
N LEU A 21 6.29 -0.36 33.94
CA LEU A 21 5.61 -1.59 33.57
C LEU A 21 6.18 -2.78 34.36
N ASN A 22 5.29 -3.62 34.86
CA ASN A 22 5.68 -4.94 35.31
C ASN A 22 5.93 -5.87 34.11
N THR A 23 6.56 -7.02 34.35
CA THR A 23 6.92 -8.00 33.31
C THR A 23 5.71 -8.48 32.51
N SER A 24 4.56 -8.62 33.16
CA SER A 24 3.32 -9.09 32.50
C SER A 24 2.78 -8.04 31.53
N ALA A 25 2.71 -6.77 31.96
CA ALA A 25 2.27 -5.66 31.09
C ALA A 25 3.23 -5.46 29.92
N LEU A 26 4.54 -5.47 30.15
CA LEU A 26 5.55 -5.39 29.08
C LEU A 26 5.39 -6.53 28.08
N ASN A 27 5.07 -7.73 28.54
CA ASN A 27 4.86 -8.89 27.68
C ASN A 27 3.61 -8.74 26.80
N ILE A 28 2.55 -8.11 27.30
CA ILE A 28 1.34 -7.79 26.51
C ILE A 28 1.71 -6.85 25.34
N TYR A 29 2.42 -5.77 25.60
CA TYR A 29 2.88 -4.86 24.55
C TYR A 29 3.77 -5.59 23.53
N TYR A 30 4.74 -6.38 24.01
CA TYR A 30 5.62 -7.15 23.12
C TYR A 30 4.82 -8.11 22.23
N GLN A 31 3.96 -8.94 22.77
CA GLN A 31 3.18 -9.89 21.97
C GLN A 31 2.29 -9.20 20.91
N SER A 32 1.75 -8.03 21.26
CA SER A 32 0.89 -7.26 20.37
C SER A 32 1.65 -6.53 19.24
N LEU A 33 2.92 -6.18 19.45
CA LEU A 33 3.70 -5.32 18.54
C LEU A 33 4.89 -6.05 17.88
N LYS A 34 5.26 -7.28 18.30
CA LYS A 34 6.41 -8.03 17.79
C LYS A 34 6.39 -8.31 16.28
N HIS A 35 5.19 -8.30 15.67
CA HIS A 35 5.01 -8.51 14.23
C HIS A 35 5.45 -7.31 13.39
N LEU A 36 5.63 -6.15 14.01
CA LEU A 36 6.09 -4.94 13.35
C LEU A 36 7.62 -4.98 13.17
N GLU A 37 8.09 -4.34 12.11
CA GLU A 37 9.51 -4.09 11.92
C GLU A 37 10.01 -3.00 12.88
N ARG A 38 11.29 -3.08 13.27
CA ARG A 38 11.93 -2.15 14.20
C ARG A 38 11.69 -0.69 13.83
N LYS A 39 12.02 -0.31 12.59
CA LYS A 39 11.88 1.07 12.11
C LYS A 39 10.43 1.57 12.14
N SER A 40 9.51 0.70 11.79
CA SER A 40 8.09 1.03 11.78
C SER A 40 7.58 1.29 13.19
N LEU A 41 7.98 0.47 14.17
CA LEU A 41 7.61 0.67 15.56
C LEU A 41 8.21 1.97 16.12
N GLU A 42 9.50 2.24 15.88
CA GLU A 42 10.17 3.50 16.31
C GLU A 42 9.42 4.73 15.79
N LEU A 43 9.03 4.73 14.51
CA LEU A 43 8.25 5.82 13.89
C LEU A 43 6.87 5.97 14.53
N ALA A 44 6.17 4.87 14.78
CA ALA A 44 4.85 4.88 15.40
C ALA A 44 4.91 5.44 16.83
N LEU A 45 5.87 4.99 17.63
CA LEU A 45 6.06 5.49 19.00
C LEU A 45 6.40 7.00 19.00
N PHE A 46 7.24 7.43 18.06
CA PHE A 46 7.57 8.86 17.91
C PHE A 46 6.34 9.70 17.53
N ARG A 47 5.50 9.24 16.64
CA ARG A 47 4.23 9.91 16.28
C ARG A 47 3.28 9.98 17.47
N VAL A 48 3.15 8.88 18.21
CA VAL A 48 2.34 8.90 19.44
C VAL A 48 2.84 9.96 20.41
N ILE A 49 4.15 10.10 20.62
CA ILE A 49 4.72 11.16 21.48
C ILE A 49 4.31 12.55 20.98
N GLN A 50 4.24 12.77 19.67
CA GLN A 50 3.88 14.06 19.09
C GLN A 50 2.39 14.39 19.14
N THR A 51 1.51 13.39 19.11
CA THR A 51 0.07 13.58 18.93
C THR A 51 -0.78 13.20 20.12
N TYR A 52 -0.22 12.44 21.08
CA TYR A 52 -0.96 11.92 22.23
C TYR A 52 -0.88 12.91 23.40
N GLU A 53 -2.01 13.48 23.74
CA GLU A 53 -2.13 14.60 24.70
C GLU A 53 -2.20 14.17 26.19
N TYR A 54 -2.32 12.85 26.45
CA TYR A 54 -2.48 12.35 27.81
C TYR A 54 -1.14 11.99 28.45
N ALA A 55 -1.04 12.21 29.78
CA ALA A 55 0.16 11.88 30.55
C ALA A 55 0.33 10.38 30.85
N THR A 56 -0.66 9.55 30.52
CA THR A 56 -0.64 8.10 30.75
C THR A 56 -0.04 7.36 29.57
N LEU A 57 0.64 6.22 29.84
CA LEU A 57 1.18 5.39 28.77
C LEU A 57 0.07 4.98 27.77
N PRO A 58 0.25 5.27 26.46
CA PRO A 58 -0.71 4.91 25.43
C PRO A 58 -0.99 3.42 25.36
N LYS A 59 -2.24 3.05 25.14
CA LYS A 59 -2.63 1.65 24.93
C LYS A 59 -2.08 1.15 23.58
N VAL A 60 -1.92 -0.17 23.45
CA VAL A 60 -1.53 -0.82 22.19
C VAL A 60 -2.39 -0.35 21.00
N ALA A 61 -3.70 -0.22 21.20
CA ALA A 61 -4.62 0.25 20.16
C ALA A 61 -4.27 1.65 19.63
N THR A 62 -3.83 2.56 20.50
CA THR A 62 -3.39 3.91 20.11
C THR A 62 -2.11 3.86 19.27
N ILE A 63 -1.16 3.00 19.65
CA ILE A 63 0.07 2.81 18.86
C ILE A 63 -0.27 2.20 17.48
N LEU A 64 -1.15 1.20 17.44
CA LEU A 64 -1.58 0.57 16.18
C LEU A 64 -2.39 1.52 15.29
N ALA A 65 -3.14 2.46 15.85
CA ALA A 65 -3.90 3.44 15.09
C ALA A 65 -3.01 4.34 14.21
N THR A 66 -1.77 4.63 14.64
CA THR A 66 -0.83 5.42 13.82
C THR A 66 -0.46 4.74 12.51
N PHE A 67 -0.50 3.41 12.45
CA PHE A 67 -0.30 2.66 11.22
C PHE A 67 -1.53 2.68 10.31
N SER A 68 -2.73 2.80 10.88
CA SER A 68 -3.97 2.88 10.10
C SER A 68 -4.02 4.16 9.29
N ASP A 69 -3.61 5.29 9.86
CA ASP A 69 -3.58 6.59 9.18
C ASP A 69 -2.58 6.58 8.02
N ASP A 70 -1.40 5.99 8.19
CA ASP A 70 -0.40 5.83 7.14
C ASP A 70 -0.89 4.92 6.01
N ASN A 71 -1.55 3.83 6.36
CA ASN A 71 -2.12 2.91 5.40
C ASN A 71 -3.22 3.59 4.58
N GLU A 72 -4.07 4.39 5.22
CA GLU A 72 -5.13 5.11 4.52
C GLU A 72 -4.57 6.18 3.59
N ALA A 73 -3.59 6.97 4.04
CA ALA A 73 -2.88 7.95 3.21
C ALA A 73 -2.17 7.28 2.03
N SER A 74 -1.47 6.16 2.27
CA SER A 74 -0.80 5.39 1.21
C SER A 74 -1.80 4.83 0.19
N ALA A 75 -2.91 4.27 0.65
CA ALA A 75 -3.96 3.75 -0.23
C ALA A 75 -4.70 4.88 -0.97
N GLY A 76 -4.82 6.06 -0.38
CA GLY A 76 -5.32 7.27 -1.04
C GLY A 76 -4.42 7.70 -2.19
N SER A 77 -3.12 7.84 -1.95
CA SER A 77 -2.14 8.19 -2.96
C SER A 77 -2.05 7.16 -4.09
N ALA A 78 -2.16 5.88 -3.77
CA ALA A 78 -2.21 4.80 -4.76
C ALA A 78 -3.47 4.89 -5.63
N TRP A 79 -4.61 5.25 -5.03
CA TRP A 79 -5.85 5.48 -5.76
C TRP A 79 -5.74 6.67 -6.71
N ASP A 80 -5.19 7.79 -6.25
CA ASP A 80 -4.97 8.99 -7.09
C ASP A 80 -4.06 8.67 -8.28
N THR A 81 -3.01 7.85 -8.06
CA THR A 81 -2.13 7.36 -9.12
C THR A 81 -2.87 6.49 -10.13
N LEU A 82 -3.77 5.62 -9.67
CA LEU A 82 -4.61 4.79 -10.54
C LEU A 82 -5.56 5.65 -11.39
N ILE A 83 -6.26 6.59 -10.77
CA ILE A 83 -7.19 7.51 -11.47
C ILE A 83 -6.44 8.34 -12.50
N TYR A 84 -5.27 8.88 -12.15
CA TYR A 84 -4.42 9.60 -13.10
C TYR A 84 -4.05 8.73 -14.32
N ALA A 85 -3.67 7.47 -14.10
CA ALA A 85 -3.34 6.55 -15.19
C ALA A 85 -4.55 6.25 -16.08
N ILE A 86 -5.75 6.14 -15.53
CA ILE A 86 -7.00 5.96 -16.28
C ILE A 86 -7.21 7.14 -17.24
N TYR A 87 -7.05 8.38 -16.77
CA TYR A 87 -7.24 9.57 -17.61
C TYR A 87 -6.15 9.72 -18.68
N GLU A 88 -4.87 9.45 -18.36
CA GLU A 88 -3.74 9.66 -19.27
C GLU A 88 -3.56 8.54 -20.29
N CYS A 89 -3.81 7.30 -19.89
CA CYS A 89 -3.56 6.13 -20.75
C CYS A 89 -4.83 5.57 -21.36
N GLY A 90 -5.93 5.58 -20.63
CA GLY A 90 -7.19 4.96 -21.07
C GLY A 90 -7.10 3.44 -21.17
N ALA A 91 -8.20 2.82 -21.62
CA ALA A 91 -8.35 1.36 -21.69
C ALA A 91 -7.43 0.68 -22.72
N TYR A 92 -7.02 1.40 -23.75
CA TYR A 92 -6.32 0.82 -24.91
C TYR A 92 -4.84 0.59 -24.68
N LYS A 93 -4.18 1.44 -23.89
CA LYS A 93 -2.74 1.37 -23.61
C LYS A 93 -2.44 0.42 -22.45
N SER A 94 -1.38 -0.36 -22.60
CA SER A 94 -0.85 -1.18 -21.51
C SER A 94 -0.10 -0.32 -20.50
N VAL A 95 -0.22 -0.64 -19.21
CA VAL A 95 0.40 0.13 -18.14
C VAL A 95 1.14 -0.76 -17.13
N ASP A 96 2.27 -0.28 -16.63
CA ASP A 96 3.03 -0.85 -15.52
C ASP A 96 3.15 0.19 -14.42
N PHE A 97 2.73 -0.13 -13.21
CA PHE A 97 2.87 0.79 -12.08
C PHE A 97 4.19 0.50 -11.35
N LYS A 98 4.96 1.54 -11.07
CA LYS A 98 6.19 1.42 -10.27
C LYS A 98 5.92 0.81 -8.89
N ASP A 99 4.78 1.12 -8.29
CA ASP A 99 4.25 0.41 -7.12
C ASP A 99 3.49 -0.84 -7.58
N GLU A 100 4.17 -1.98 -7.56
CA GLU A 100 3.61 -3.28 -7.99
C GLU A 100 2.31 -3.64 -7.25
N ALA A 101 2.10 -3.15 -6.02
CA ALA A 101 0.87 -3.39 -5.29
C ALA A 101 -0.36 -2.78 -5.98
N ILE A 102 -0.20 -1.66 -6.72
CA ILE A 102 -1.27 -1.08 -7.55
C ILE A 102 -1.63 -2.04 -8.69
N THR A 103 -0.62 -2.52 -9.42
CA THR A 103 -0.80 -3.46 -10.54
C THR A 103 -1.55 -4.71 -10.09
N HIS A 104 -1.08 -5.33 -9.00
CA HIS A 104 -1.72 -6.53 -8.45
C HIS A 104 -3.14 -6.27 -7.92
N ALA A 105 -3.37 -5.12 -7.28
CA ALA A 105 -4.70 -4.76 -6.80
C ALA A 105 -5.68 -4.57 -7.96
N VAL A 106 -5.26 -3.89 -9.03
CA VAL A 106 -6.07 -3.70 -10.24
C VAL A 106 -6.39 -5.05 -10.89
N ALA A 107 -5.39 -5.92 -11.08
CA ALA A 107 -5.60 -7.27 -11.63
C ALA A 107 -6.59 -8.08 -10.78
N HIS A 108 -6.50 -8.00 -9.46
CA HIS A 108 -7.37 -8.71 -8.52
C HIS A 108 -8.84 -8.27 -8.59
N ILE A 109 -9.11 -6.98 -8.80
CA ILE A 109 -10.48 -6.44 -8.76
C ILE A 109 -11.21 -6.50 -10.10
N GLY A 110 -10.55 -6.96 -11.18
CA GLY A 110 -11.19 -7.14 -12.49
C GLY A 110 -10.33 -6.75 -13.68
N GLY A 111 -9.11 -6.20 -13.43
CA GLY A 111 -8.16 -5.84 -14.47
C GLY A 111 -8.38 -4.45 -15.06
N TRP A 112 -7.47 -4.08 -15.98
CA TRP A 112 -7.38 -2.73 -16.52
C TRP A 112 -8.61 -2.30 -17.32
N ALA A 113 -9.08 -3.18 -18.23
CA ALA A 113 -10.25 -2.90 -19.04
C ALA A 113 -11.52 -2.73 -18.18
N PHE A 114 -11.69 -3.53 -17.14
CA PHE A 114 -12.83 -3.43 -16.23
C PHE A 114 -12.89 -2.08 -15.54
N ILE A 115 -11.76 -1.62 -14.99
CA ILE A 115 -11.70 -0.33 -14.27
C ILE A 115 -11.92 0.86 -15.19
N ASN A 116 -11.33 0.82 -16.40
CA ASN A 116 -11.50 1.89 -17.38
C ASN A 116 -12.94 2.01 -17.94
N ASN A 117 -13.70 0.93 -17.92
CA ASN A 117 -15.10 0.93 -18.38
C ASN A 117 -16.10 1.23 -17.27
N ALA A 118 -15.65 1.36 -16.04
CA ALA A 118 -16.52 1.67 -14.90
C ALA A 118 -16.99 3.13 -14.95
N SER A 119 -18.23 3.36 -14.52
CA SER A 119 -18.73 4.73 -14.34
C SER A 119 -17.99 5.43 -13.19
N GLU A 120 -17.96 6.76 -13.20
CA GLU A 120 -17.38 7.54 -12.09
C GLU A 120 -18.05 7.21 -10.74
N GLN A 121 -19.35 6.95 -10.77
CA GLN A 121 -20.11 6.55 -9.60
C GLN A 121 -19.63 5.19 -9.08
N ASP A 122 -19.46 4.20 -9.96
CA ASP A 122 -18.98 2.87 -9.59
C ASP A 122 -17.53 2.91 -9.09
N LEU A 123 -16.67 3.73 -9.73
CA LEU A 123 -15.29 3.95 -9.31
C LEU A 123 -15.25 4.43 -7.85
N ASN A 124 -16.04 5.45 -7.50
CA ASN A 124 -16.00 6.05 -6.18
C ASN A 124 -16.72 5.22 -5.11
N GLN A 125 -17.87 4.61 -5.43
CA GLN A 125 -18.70 3.93 -4.42
C GLN A 125 -18.27 2.47 -4.18
N PHE A 126 -17.85 1.75 -5.20
CA PHE A 126 -17.61 0.31 -5.11
C PHE A 126 -16.16 -0.07 -5.34
N ILE A 127 -15.51 0.52 -6.35
CA ILE A 127 -14.16 0.11 -6.75
C ILE A 127 -13.11 0.69 -5.80
N GLN A 128 -13.20 1.97 -5.44
CA GLN A 128 -12.22 2.62 -4.55
C GLN A 128 -12.08 1.92 -3.20
N PRO A 129 -13.16 1.64 -2.44
CA PRO A 129 -13.02 0.94 -1.15
C PRO A 129 -12.43 -0.45 -1.30
N LYS A 130 -12.82 -1.18 -2.35
CA LYS A 130 -12.28 -2.50 -2.66
C LYS A 130 -10.81 -2.43 -3.05
N PHE A 131 -10.44 -1.48 -3.90
CA PHE A 131 -9.06 -1.24 -4.31
C PHE A 131 -8.17 -0.93 -3.11
N LYS A 132 -8.54 0.04 -2.27
CA LYS A 132 -7.77 0.41 -1.07
C LYS A 132 -7.50 -0.80 -0.17
N LYS A 133 -8.51 -1.61 0.08
CA LYS A 133 -8.38 -2.83 0.89
C LYS A 133 -7.42 -3.85 0.27
N VAL A 134 -7.55 -4.10 -1.02
CA VAL A 134 -6.71 -5.07 -1.74
C VAL A 134 -5.28 -4.55 -1.91
N TYR A 135 -5.10 -3.27 -2.18
CA TYR A 135 -3.79 -2.62 -2.23
C TYR A 135 -3.02 -2.79 -0.92
N LEU A 136 -3.66 -2.51 0.22
CA LEU A 136 -3.04 -2.69 1.54
C LEU A 136 -2.69 -4.14 1.84
N LEU A 137 -3.49 -5.10 1.37
CA LEU A 137 -3.17 -6.52 1.48
C LEU A 137 -1.87 -6.86 0.75
N TYR A 138 -1.71 -6.42 -0.51
CA TYR A 138 -0.48 -6.65 -1.28
C TYR A 138 0.72 -5.89 -0.67
N LYS A 139 0.50 -4.66 -0.22
CA LYS A 139 1.53 -3.85 0.43
C LYS A 139 2.06 -4.49 1.72
N SER A 140 1.18 -5.08 2.52
CA SER A 140 1.55 -5.75 3.78
C SER A 140 2.10 -7.17 3.58
N THR A 141 1.87 -7.77 2.42
CA THR A 141 2.26 -9.16 2.14
C THR A 141 2.96 -9.26 0.78
N PRO A 142 4.22 -8.79 0.66
CA PRO A 142 4.96 -8.79 -0.61
C PRO A 142 5.12 -10.17 -1.25
N SER A 143 5.08 -11.24 -0.45
CA SER A 143 5.14 -12.63 -0.96
C SER A 143 3.98 -13.00 -1.90
N LEU A 144 2.86 -12.27 -1.84
CA LEU A 144 1.74 -12.45 -2.78
C LEU A 144 2.06 -11.89 -4.17
N MET A 145 3.09 -11.07 -4.31
CA MET A 145 3.55 -10.45 -5.57
C MET A 145 4.80 -11.17 -6.10
N ALA A 146 4.86 -12.48 -5.97
CA ALA A 146 6.02 -13.29 -6.37
C ALA A 146 6.37 -13.21 -7.87
N GLN A 147 5.40 -12.85 -8.70
CA GLN A 147 5.56 -12.71 -10.15
C GLN A 147 5.30 -11.27 -10.56
N LYS A 148 6.25 -10.67 -11.28
CA LYS A 148 6.04 -9.36 -11.89
C LYS A 148 4.98 -9.46 -12.99
N ILE A 149 3.97 -8.60 -12.92
CA ILE A 149 2.90 -8.48 -13.91
C ILE A 149 2.76 -7.03 -14.35
N TYR A 150 2.16 -6.81 -15.50
CA TYR A 150 1.67 -5.49 -15.94
C TYR A 150 0.23 -5.61 -16.43
N LEU A 151 -0.44 -4.49 -16.62
CA LEU A 151 -1.85 -4.45 -17.03
C LEU A 151 -1.94 -4.23 -18.53
N ARG A 152 -2.45 -5.22 -19.24
CA ARG A 152 -2.58 -5.19 -20.69
C ARG A 152 -3.74 -4.31 -21.10
N GLY A 153 -3.47 -3.40 -22.05
CA GLY A 153 -4.49 -2.60 -22.73
C GLY A 153 -5.26 -3.40 -23.78
N LEU A 154 -6.38 -2.86 -24.20
CA LEU A 154 -7.24 -3.51 -25.20
C LEU A 154 -6.51 -3.68 -26.54
N SER A 155 -5.72 -2.69 -26.99
CA SER A 155 -4.93 -2.81 -28.22
C SER A 155 -3.97 -4.00 -28.18
N GLU A 156 -3.26 -4.21 -27.08
CA GLU A 156 -2.35 -5.36 -26.94
C GLU A 156 -3.11 -6.70 -26.95
N ILE A 157 -4.29 -6.73 -26.31
CA ILE A 157 -5.14 -7.93 -26.28
C ILE A 157 -5.65 -8.28 -27.69
N GLU A 158 -6.04 -7.28 -28.46
CA GLU A 158 -6.49 -7.44 -29.84
C GLU A 158 -5.34 -7.86 -30.77
N ASN A 159 -4.20 -7.16 -30.70
CA ASN A 159 -3.00 -7.49 -31.46
C ASN A 159 -2.50 -8.91 -31.19
N ALA A 160 -2.57 -9.37 -29.94
CA ALA A 160 -2.19 -10.74 -29.58
C ALA A 160 -3.12 -11.81 -30.21
N ARG A 161 -4.39 -11.50 -30.45
CA ARG A 161 -5.34 -12.40 -31.16
C ARG A 161 -5.01 -12.50 -32.65
N GLU A 162 -4.50 -11.43 -33.25
CA GLU A 162 -4.19 -11.32 -34.68
C GLU A 162 -2.71 -11.60 -34.99
N ASN A 163 -1.90 -12.03 -34.02
CA ASN A 163 -0.45 -12.24 -34.12
C ASN A 163 0.34 -10.99 -34.55
N HIS A 164 -0.14 -9.80 -34.23
CA HIS A 164 0.58 -8.55 -34.43
C HIS A 164 1.63 -8.30 -33.34
N PRO A 165 2.64 -7.42 -33.62
CA PRO A 165 3.63 -7.03 -32.60
C PRO A 165 2.96 -6.50 -31.32
N ARG A 166 3.63 -6.71 -30.19
CA ARG A 166 3.15 -6.19 -28.89
C ARG A 166 3.18 -4.65 -28.92
N ASP A 167 2.15 -4.06 -28.32
CA ASP A 167 2.07 -2.61 -28.10
C ASP A 167 3.05 -2.14 -27.03
N GLU A 168 3.27 -0.83 -27.04
CA GLU A 168 4.07 -0.15 -26.03
C GLU A 168 3.38 -0.20 -24.66
N CYS A 169 4.19 -0.35 -23.60
CA CYS A 169 3.74 -0.25 -22.22
C CYS A 169 4.11 1.13 -21.64
N PHE A 170 3.29 1.69 -20.78
CA PHE A 170 3.51 2.97 -20.12
C PHE A 170 3.81 2.75 -18.64
N LEU A 171 4.99 3.21 -18.19
CA LEU A 171 5.37 3.21 -16.78
C LEU A 171 4.70 4.38 -16.06
N ILE A 172 3.97 4.08 -15.01
CA ILE A 172 3.30 5.03 -14.14
C ILE A 172 4.03 5.09 -12.79
N GLU A 173 4.64 6.22 -12.49
CA GLU A 173 5.35 6.40 -11.22
C GLU A 173 4.45 6.99 -10.12
N CYS A 174 3.73 8.06 -10.42
CA CYS A 174 2.80 8.72 -9.50
C CYS A 174 1.82 9.62 -10.26
N ALA A 175 0.78 10.11 -9.58
CA ALA A 175 -0.32 10.89 -10.15
C ALA A 175 0.10 12.21 -10.84
N ASN A 176 1.27 12.75 -10.52
CA ASN A 176 1.71 14.06 -11.03
C ASN A 176 2.90 13.97 -12.01
N LYS A 177 3.27 12.75 -12.41
CA LYS A 177 4.37 12.53 -13.35
C LYS A 177 3.84 11.91 -14.64
N LYS A 178 4.16 12.55 -15.77
CA LYS A 178 3.75 12.07 -17.09
C LYS A 178 4.21 10.62 -17.31
N PRO A 179 3.34 9.74 -17.83
CA PRO A 179 3.68 8.36 -18.14
C PRO A 179 4.86 8.25 -19.10
N GLU A 180 5.81 7.39 -18.80
CA GLU A 180 6.97 7.12 -19.66
C GLU A 180 6.73 5.85 -20.49
N ARG A 181 7.09 5.89 -21.77
CA ARG A 181 7.06 4.69 -22.62
C ARG A 181 8.22 3.77 -22.24
N VAL A 182 7.91 2.52 -21.99
CA VAL A 182 8.90 1.49 -21.68
C VAL A 182 8.70 0.26 -22.56
N ALA A 183 9.77 -0.50 -22.77
CA ALA A 183 9.63 -1.83 -23.37
C ALA A 183 8.78 -2.73 -22.44
N ASN A 184 8.01 -3.64 -23.04
CA ASN A 184 7.16 -4.54 -22.25
C ASN A 184 7.97 -5.25 -21.16
N PRO A 185 7.59 -5.16 -19.88
CA PRO A 185 8.41 -5.62 -18.75
C PRO A 185 8.53 -7.16 -18.64
N VAL A 186 7.79 -7.90 -19.46
CA VAL A 186 7.79 -9.37 -19.46
C VAL A 186 8.10 -9.85 -20.88
N THR A 187 9.35 -10.19 -21.12
CA THR A 187 9.80 -10.99 -22.28
C THR A 187 9.95 -12.45 -21.87
#